data_adad704e38a102fed7fff4921970f9a9
#
_entry.id   adad704e38a102fed7fff4921970f9a9
#
_cell.length_a   1.000
_cell.length_b   1.000
_cell.length_c   1.000
_cell.angle_alpha   90.00
_cell.angle_beta   90.00
_cell.angle_gamma   90.00
#
_symmetry.space_group_name_H-M   'P 1'
#
loop_
_entity.id
_entity.type
_entity.pdbx_description
1 polymer ?
#
loop_
_entity_poly.entity_id
_entity_poly.type
_entity_poly.pdbx_seq_one_letter_code
_entity_poly.pdbx_strand_id
1 'polypeptide(L)'
;MESSKRLQLLENHLANNQTFNTNNVAPKSDEDVVIVSFARTAMTKAKKGSQKDTPPEAMLAPVLKAVIKNSGIDAKLVEDVCIGNVLQPGAGAHTSRISSFLAGLPDTSSLQGVNRQCSSGLQAVMTIANSIRARQIDIGIGGGVESMSLFSMDTIIDPNILSDDVFDNEGARNCLMNMGITAENVAEKFKISREEQDKLAAESNKKAAAAQKNCWFAKEITPYETIIKDKDGNVSKIIVDRDDGIREDTTVEGLAKLKGAFKKGGSVTAANSS
;
A
#
# COMPACT_ATOMS: atom_id res chain seq x y z
N MET A 1 16.11 -25.82 -0.18
CA MET A 1 16.93 -25.56 1.01
C MET A 1 16.92 -24.10 1.49
N GLU A 2 16.90 -23.09 0.62
CA GLU A 2 16.87 -21.67 1.04
C GLU A 2 15.52 -21.18 1.55
N SER A 3 14.39 -21.67 1.02
CA SER A 3 13.05 -21.31 1.51
C SER A 3 12.80 -21.76 2.95
N SER A 4 13.33 -22.90 3.34
CA SER A 4 13.27 -23.42 4.72
C SER A 4 14.05 -22.54 5.70
N LYS A 5 15.21 -22.01 5.31
CA LYS A 5 15.99 -21.09 6.14
C LYS A 5 15.32 -19.73 6.34
N ARG A 6 14.63 -19.21 5.31
CA ARG A 6 13.87 -17.94 5.42
C ARG A 6 12.64 -18.09 6.32
N LEU A 7 11.93 -19.20 6.23
CA LEU A 7 10.81 -19.52 7.12
C LEU A 7 11.31 -19.67 8.57
N GLN A 8 12.42 -20.33 8.78
CA GLN A 8 13.01 -20.51 10.11
C GLN A 8 13.52 -19.18 10.71
N LEU A 9 14.02 -18.25 9.88
CA LEU A 9 14.37 -16.89 10.30
C LEU A 9 13.11 -16.07 10.68
N LEU A 10 12.02 -16.19 9.94
CA LEU A 10 10.74 -15.59 10.29
C LEU A 10 10.13 -16.20 11.56
N GLU A 11 10.18 -17.52 11.69
CA GLU A 11 9.73 -18.23 12.90
C GLU A 11 10.53 -17.80 14.14
N ASN A 12 11.85 -17.69 14.02
CA ASN A 12 12.72 -17.19 15.09
C ASN A 12 12.46 -15.70 15.40
N HIS A 13 12.12 -14.90 14.39
CA HIS A 13 11.83 -13.48 14.58
C HIS A 13 10.46 -13.27 15.27
N LEU A 14 9.47 -14.07 14.93
CA LEU A 14 8.15 -14.03 15.55
C LEU A 14 8.14 -14.66 16.95
N ALA A 15 8.98 -15.69 17.19
CA ALA A 15 9.04 -16.39 18.47
C ALA A 15 9.83 -15.63 19.54
N ASN A 16 10.80 -14.80 19.16
CA ASN A 16 11.75 -14.22 20.10
C ASN A 16 11.45 -12.82 20.60
N ASN A 17 10.34 -12.16 20.20
CA ASN A 17 10.04 -10.78 20.64
C ASN A 17 11.29 -9.85 20.63
N GLN A 18 12.28 -10.14 19.78
CA GLN A 18 13.49 -9.35 19.71
C GLN A 18 13.18 -8.01 19.09
N THR A 19 13.27 -6.97 19.90
CA THR A 19 13.47 -5.61 19.41
C THR A 19 14.47 -5.64 18.27
N PHE A 20 14.13 -5.01 17.15
CA PHE A 20 15.06 -4.80 16.03
C PHE A 20 16.39 -4.35 16.60
N ASN A 21 17.41 -5.19 16.49
CA ASN A 21 18.75 -4.83 16.92
C ASN A 21 19.30 -3.82 15.90
N THR A 22 19.16 -2.55 16.21
CA THR A 22 19.65 -1.44 15.38
C THR A 22 21.17 -1.46 15.23
N ASN A 23 21.87 -2.33 15.97
CA ASN A 23 23.32 -2.48 15.90
C ASN A 23 23.80 -3.20 14.62
N ASN A 24 22.90 -3.78 13.81
CA ASN A 24 23.20 -4.41 12.52
C ASN A 24 22.95 -3.49 11.32
N VAL A 25 22.69 -2.21 11.52
CA VAL A 25 22.64 -1.24 10.42
C VAL A 25 24.07 -0.99 9.94
N ALA A 26 24.31 -1.18 8.65
CA ALA A 26 25.61 -0.88 8.06
C ALA A 26 26.03 0.57 8.39
N PRO A 27 27.33 0.84 8.61
CA PRO A 27 27.80 2.20 8.80
C PRO A 27 27.32 3.10 7.64
N LYS A 28 26.94 4.33 7.96
CA LYS A 28 26.58 5.32 6.92
C LYS A 28 27.76 5.57 6.00
N SER A 29 27.48 5.69 4.73
CA SER A 29 28.44 5.96 3.66
C SER A 29 27.96 7.10 2.79
N ASP A 30 28.88 7.84 2.20
CA ASP A 30 28.57 8.89 1.20
C ASP A 30 27.96 8.31 -0.08
N GLU A 31 28.07 6.97 -0.29
CA GLU A 31 27.44 6.24 -1.40
C GLU A 31 26.02 5.77 -1.06
N ASP A 32 25.48 6.09 0.11
CA ASP A 32 24.13 5.68 0.47
C ASP A 32 23.08 6.44 -0.34
N VAL A 33 22.11 5.70 -0.90
CA VAL A 33 20.93 6.29 -1.48
C VAL A 33 20.00 6.76 -0.37
N VAL A 34 19.61 8.03 -0.41
CA VAL A 34 18.82 8.68 0.64
C VAL A 34 17.44 9.10 0.14
N ILE A 35 16.47 9.14 1.03
CA ILE A 35 15.15 9.70 0.78
C ILE A 35 15.17 11.15 1.26
N VAL A 36 15.03 12.10 0.34
CA VAL A 36 15.08 13.56 0.64
C VAL A 36 13.69 14.18 0.83
N SER A 37 12.63 13.51 0.33
CA SER A 37 11.26 13.99 0.48
C SER A 37 10.29 12.79 0.43
N PHE A 38 9.17 12.93 1.13
CA PHE A 38 8.07 11.99 1.08
C PHE A 38 6.73 12.71 1.27
N ALA A 39 5.69 12.14 0.72
CA ALA A 39 4.31 12.60 0.88
C ALA A 39 3.33 11.46 0.56
N ARG A 40 2.10 11.57 1.03
CA ARG A 40 0.99 10.69 0.65
C ARG A 40 -0.33 11.46 0.60
N THR A 41 -1.34 10.90 -0.04
CA THR A 41 -2.71 11.30 0.20
C THR A 41 -3.20 10.75 1.54
N ALA A 42 -4.33 11.25 2.02
CA ALA A 42 -5.08 10.54 3.04
C ALA A 42 -5.50 9.15 2.53
N MET A 43 -5.57 8.17 3.42
CA MET A 43 -6.15 6.86 3.16
C MET A 43 -7.63 6.88 3.48
N THR A 44 -8.46 6.50 2.51
CA THR A 44 -9.90 6.57 2.65
C THR A 44 -10.57 5.24 2.32
N LYS A 45 -11.75 5.05 2.90
CA LYS A 45 -12.49 3.81 2.78
C LYS A 45 -12.93 3.56 1.33
N ALA A 46 -12.57 2.41 0.79
CA ALA A 46 -12.99 2.01 -0.55
C ALA A 46 -14.53 2.05 -0.70
N LYS A 47 -15.02 2.53 -1.84
CA LYS A 47 -16.44 2.64 -2.21
C LYS A 47 -17.30 3.55 -1.33
N LYS A 48 -16.78 4.10 -0.22
CA LYS A 48 -17.54 4.89 0.76
C LYS A 48 -16.83 6.16 1.24
N GLY A 49 -15.49 6.18 1.20
CA GLY A 49 -14.68 7.30 1.67
C GLY A 49 -14.67 8.49 0.72
N SER A 50 -14.01 9.54 1.15
CA SER A 50 -13.95 10.82 0.44
C SER A 50 -13.30 10.73 -0.96
N GLN A 51 -12.48 9.71 -1.21
CA GLN A 51 -11.82 9.48 -2.51
C GLN A 51 -12.51 8.41 -3.38
N LYS A 52 -13.75 8.00 -3.04
CA LYS A 52 -14.42 6.89 -3.74
C LYS A 52 -14.64 7.12 -5.24
N ASP A 53 -14.75 8.39 -5.64
CA ASP A 53 -14.97 8.81 -7.03
C ASP A 53 -13.73 9.44 -7.67
N THR A 54 -12.60 9.47 -6.96
CA THR A 54 -11.35 10.08 -7.42
C THR A 54 -10.55 9.10 -8.27
N PRO A 55 -10.24 9.41 -9.53
CA PRO A 55 -9.40 8.54 -10.35
C PRO A 55 -7.92 8.56 -9.91
N PRO A 56 -7.17 7.49 -10.20
CA PRO A 56 -5.78 7.34 -9.71
C PRO A 56 -4.85 8.48 -10.10
N GLU A 57 -4.97 9.02 -11.31
CA GLU A 57 -4.14 10.14 -11.75
C GLU A 57 -4.40 11.42 -10.95
N ALA A 58 -5.64 11.64 -10.52
CA ALA A 58 -6.00 12.78 -9.69
C ALA A 58 -5.55 12.61 -8.23
N MET A 59 -5.37 11.37 -7.77
CA MET A 59 -4.75 11.10 -6.45
C MET A 59 -3.23 11.23 -6.48
N LEU A 60 -2.58 10.74 -7.55
CA LEU A 60 -1.12 10.68 -7.63
C LEU A 60 -0.49 12.04 -7.94
N ALA A 61 -1.08 12.83 -8.84
CA ALA A 61 -0.51 14.09 -9.27
C ALA A 61 -0.23 15.09 -8.12
N PRO A 62 -1.13 15.34 -7.16
CA PRO A 62 -0.85 16.21 -6.02
C PRO A 62 0.27 15.70 -5.13
N VAL A 63 0.43 14.39 -4.97
CA VAL A 63 1.51 13.78 -4.19
C VAL A 63 2.86 13.99 -4.87
N LEU A 64 2.95 13.72 -6.17
CA LEU A 64 4.17 13.98 -6.96
C LEU A 64 4.56 15.47 -6.88
N LYS A 65 3.59 16.36 -7.03
CA LYS A 65 3.79 17.81 -6.92
C LYS A 65 4.32 18.22 -5.54
N ALA A 66 3.76 17.62 -4.48
CA ALA A 66 4.19 17.87 -3.11
C ALA A 66 5.60 17.36 -2.85
N VAL A 67 5.94 16.17 -3.30
CA VAL A 67 7.29 15.58 -3.14
C VAL A 67 8.35 16.46 -3.81
N ILE A 68 8.10 16.91 -5.04
CA ILE A 68 9.00 17.81 -5.77
C ILE A 68 9.15 19.14 -5.02
N LYS A 69 8.03 19.76 -4.64
CA LYS A 69 8.04 21.03 -3.90
C LYS A 69 8.79 20.91 -2.57
N ASN A 70 8.52 19.86 -1.80
CA ASN A 70 9.09 19.68 -0.47
C ASN A 70 10.57 19.32 -0.50
N SER A 71 11.05 18.69 -1.57
CA SER A 71 12.48 18.41 -1.77
C SER A 71 13.29 19.67 -2.11
N GLY A 72 12.66 20.71 -2.65
CA GLY A 72 13.35 21.88 -3.17
C GLY A 72 14.13 21.63 -4.47
N ILE A 73 14.00 20.46 -5.07
CA ILE A 73 14.71 20.07 -6.30
C ILE A 73 13.93 20.60 -7.51
N ASP A 74 14.64 21.07 -8.55
CA ASP A 74 14.02 21.38 -9.84
C ASP A 74 13.45 20.09 -10.45
N ALA A 75 12.19 20.10 -10.84
CA ALA A 75 11.52 18.97 -11.47
C ALA A 75 12.26 18.42 -12.70
N LYS A 76 13.03 19.26 -13.39
CA LYS A 76 13.85 18.89 -14.56
C LYS A 76 15.00 17.94 -14.21
N LEU A 77 15.39 17.86 -12.95
CA LEU A 77 16.45 16.97 -12.47
C LEU A 77 15.93 15.56 -12.14
N VAL A 78 14.62 15.36 -12.15
CA VAL A 78 14.05 14.02 -11.94
C VAL A 78 14.16 13.22 -13.24
N GLU A 79 14.97 12.19 -13.24
CA GLU A 79 15.32 11.40 -14.43
C GLU A 79 14.37 10.22 -14.65
N ASP A 80 13.93 9.57 -13.56
CA ASP A 80 13.03 8.43 -13.66
C ASP A 80 11.98 8.42 -12.53
N VAL A 81 10.81 7.89 -12.84
CA VAL A 81 9.69 7.73 -11.93
C VAL A 81 9.21 6.28 -11.99
N CYS A 82 9.14 5.62 -10.84
CA CYS A 82 8.59 4.26 -10.74
C CYS A 82 7.36 4.26 -9.85
N ILE A 83 6.22 3.82 -10.38
CA ILE A 83 4.94 3.81 -9.66
C ILE A 83 4.40 2.39 -9.54
N GLY A 84 4.17 1.96 -8.31
CA GLY A 84 3.53 0.69 -8.00
C GLY A 84 2.01 0.77 -8.13
N ASN A 85 1.42 -0.19 -8.80
CA ASN A 85 -0.03 -0.37 -8.89
C ASN A 85 -0.36 -1.83 -9.15
N VAL A 86 -1.47 -2.33 -8.62
CA VAL A 86 -1.91 -3.72 -8.77
C VAL A 86 -3.10 -3.84 -9.70
N LEU A 87 -4.12 -3.00 -9.50
CA LEU A 87 -5.45 -3.23 -10.06
C LEU A 87 -5.66 -2.63 -11.44
N GLN A 88 -4.90 -1.61 -11.80
CA GLN A 88 -5.02 -0.99 -13.12
C GLN A 88 -4.32 -1.84 -14.19
N PRO A 89 -4.86 -1.89 -15.42
CA PRO A 89 -4.16 -2.52 -16.55
C PRO A 89 -2.74 -1.97 -16.73
N GLY A 90 -1.80 -2.83 -17.07
CA GLY A 90 -0.41 -2.46 -17.28
C GLY A 90 0.26 -1.79 -16.08
N ALA A 91 -0.10 -2.21 -14.85
CA ALA A 91 0.39 -1.61 -13.60
C ALA A 91 0.19 -0.09 -13.53
N GLY A 92 -0.84 0.44 -14.18
CA GLY A 92 -1.15 1.87 -14.18
C GLY A 92 -0.10 2.77 -14.83
N ALA A 93 0.75 2.25 -15.72
CA ALA A 93 1.84 3.02 -16.32
C ALA A 93 1.33 4.27 -17.07
N HIS A 94 0.24 4.16 -17.83
CA HIS A 94 -0.35 5.30 -18.55
C HIS A 94 -0.92 6.37 -17.63
N THR A 95 -1.71 5.98 -16.64
CA THR A 95 -2.31 6.92 -15.67
C THR A 95 -1.25 7.59 -14.83
N SER A 96 -0.20 6.85 -14.46
CA SER A 96 0.96 7.39 -13.74
C SER A 96 1.74 8.39 -14.61
N ARG A 97 1.89 8.13 -15.92
CA ARG A 97 2.50 9.09 -16.85
C ARG A 97 1.69 10.37 -16.97
N ILE A 98 0.37 10.27 -17.06
CA ILE A 98 -0.53 11.43 -17.01
C ILE A 98 -0.30 12.22 -15.72
N SER A 99 -0.24 11.53 -14.56
CA SER A 99 0.01 12.16 -13.27
C SER A 99 1.33 12.93 -13.23
N SER A 100 2.39 12.39 -13.86
CA SER A 100 3.70 13.03 -13.88
C SER A 100 3.67 14.37 -14.61
N PHE A 101 2.96 14.46 -15.73
CA PHE A 101 2.77 15.72 -16.44
C PHE A 101 1.90 16.72 -15.65
N LEU A 102 0.81 16.23 -15.04
CA LEU A 102 -0.03 17.07 -14.17
C LEU A 102 0.74 17.60 -12.95
N ALA A 103 1.77 16.89 -12.50
CA ALA A 103 2.66 17.31 -11.43
C ALA A 103 3.75 18.31 -11.87
N GLY A 104 3.95 18.50 -13.18
CA GLY A 104 4.94 19.40 -13.74
C GLY A 104 6.31 18.75 -14.02
N LEU A 105 6.39 17.41 -14.05
CA LEU A 105 7.57 16.72 -14.51
C LEU A 105 7.75 16.89 -16.03
N PRO A 106 8.99 17.02 -16.55
CA PRO A 106 9.24 17.19 -17.97
C PRO A 106 9.00 15.88 -18.74
N ASP A 107 8.96 16.01 -20.06
CA ASP A 107 8.88 14.86 -20.99
C ASP A 107 10.16 14.03 -20.97
N THR A 108 11.28 14.61 -20.58
CA THR A 108 12.58 13.95 -20.42
C THR A 108 12.65 12.99 -19.23
N SER A 109 11.80 13.16 -18.21
CA SER A 109 11.70 12.17 -17.12
C SER A 109 11.05 10.89 -17.66
N SER A 110 11.73 9.75 -17.55
CA SER A 110 11.13 8.46 -17.85
C SER A 110 10.12 8.04 -16.78
N LEU A 111 9.23 7.07 -17.12
CA LEU A 111 8.32 6.52 -16.13
C LEU A 111 8.01 5.05 -16.43
N GLN A 112 7.97 4.25 -15.38
CA GLN A 112 7.51 2.87 -15.42
C GLN A 112 6.45 2.57 -14.34
N GLY A 113 5.55 1.63 -14.67
CA GLY A 113 4.65 1.00 -13.69
C GLY A 113 5.21 -0.34 -13.26
N VAL A 114 5.07 -0.70 -11.98
CA VAL A 114 5.49 -2.00 -11.46
C VAL A 114 4.35 -2.66 -10.68
N ASN A 115 4.16 -3.96 -10.93
CA ASN A 115 3.24 -4.80 -10.17
C ASN A 115 4.02 -5.94 -9.50
N ARG A 116 4.12 -5.89 -8.19
CA ARG A 116 4.58 -6.97 -7.31
C ARG A 116 3.55 -7.17 -6.21
N GLN A 117 2.28 -7.29 -6.60
CA GLN A 117 1.15 -7.37 -5.69
C GLN A 117 1.18 -6.26 -4.62
N CYS A 118 0.80 -6.54 -3.38
CA CYS A 118 0.74 -5.56 -2.28
C CYS A 118 2.08 -4.87 -1.97
N SER A 119 3.21 -5.40 -2.44
CA SER A 119 4.54 -4.80 -2.25
C SER A 119 4.99 -3.89 -3.41
N SER A 120 4.11 -3.57 -4.36
CA SER A 120 4.45 -2.78 -5.55
C SER A 120 5.05 -1.41 -5.22
N GLY A 121 4.51 -0.71 -4.21
CA GLY A 121 5.03 0.58 -3.78
C GLY A 121 6.45 0.50 -3.23
N LEU A 122 6.74 -0.49 -2.38
CA LEU A 122 8.10 -0.74 -1.90
C LEU A 122 9.03 -1.14 -3.06
N GLN A 123 8.56 -1.99 -3.99
CA GLN A 123 9.33 -2.37 -5.16
C GLN A 123 9.69 -1.16 -6.02
N ALA A 124 8.78 -0.23 -6.20
CA ALA A 124 9.04 1.02 -6.93
C ALA A 124 10.19 1.82 -6.30
N VAL A 125 10.17 2.02 -4.99
CA VAL A 125 11.25 2.70 -4.26
C VAL A 125 12.56 1.93 -4.40
N MET A 126 12.55 0.60 -4.27
CA MET A 126 13.74 -0.23 -4.44
C MET A 126 14.29 -0.18 -5.86
N THR A 127 13.43 -0.09 -6.87
CA THR A 127 13.84 0.02 -8.28
C THR A 127 14.61 1.32 -8.51
N ILE A 128 14.08 2.45 -8.06
CA ILE A 128 14.77 3.75 -8.13
C ILE A 128 16.09 3.72 -7.35
N ALA A 129 16.10 3.21 -6.11
CA ALA A 129 17.31 3.12 -5.32
C ALA A 129 18.41 2.26 -5.99
N ASN A 130 18.01 1.18 -6.67
CA ASN A 130 18.96 0.33 -7.40
C ASN A 130 19.50 1.02 -8.67
N SER A 131 18.68 1.78 -9.38
CA SER A 131 19.11 2.58 -10.55
C SER A 131 20.12 3.64 -10.14
N ILE A 132 19.91 4.30 -8.99
CA ILE A 132 20.89 5.27 -8.44
C ILE A 132 22.20 4.57 -8.06
N ARG A 133 22.14 3.42 -7.34
CA ARG A 133 23.34 2.64 -6.99
C ARG A 133 24.12 2.17 -8.22
N ALA A 134 23.40 1.82 -9.28
CA ALA A 134 24.01 1.42 -10.56
C ALA A 134 24.50 2.62 -11.38
N ARG A 135 24.35 3.86 -10.88
CA ARG A 135 24.73 5.11 -11.57
C ARG A 135 24.05 5.27 -12.93
N GLN A 136 22.84 4.78 -13.08
CA GLN A 136 22.00 4.97 -14.26
C GLN A 136 21.26 6.31 -14.20
N ILE A 137 20.91 6.73 -13.00
CA ILE A 137 20.25 8.01 -12.68
C ILE A 137 20.83 8.56 -11.37
N ASP A 138 20.72 9.86 -11.14
CA ASP A 138 21.09 10.50 -9.87
C ASP A 138 19.87 10.79 -9.00
N ILE A 139 18.74 11.13 -9.62
CA ILE A 139 17.50 11.55 -8.94
C ILE A 139 16.29 10.84 -9.55
N GLY A 140 15.51 10.19 -8.71
CA GLY A 140 14.27 9.55 -9.14
C GLY A 140 13.18 9.57 -8.06
N ILE A 141 11.95 9.25 -8.45
CA ILE A 141 10.79 9.18 -7.57
C ILE A 141 10.25 7.74 -7.58
N GLY A 142 10.16 7.13 -6.40
CA GLY A 142 9.50 5.84 -6.20
C GLY A 142 8.24 5.99 -5.36
N GLY A 143 7.13 5.42 -5.79
CA GLY A 143 5.87 5.51 -5.05
C GLY A 143 4.83 4.50 -5.51
N GLY A 144 3.57 4.76 -5.19
CA GLY A 144 2.46 3.92 -5.63
C GLY A 144 1.12 4.63 -5.51
N VAL A 145 0.14 4.14 -6.24
CA VAL A 145 -1.24 4.61 -6.18
C VAL A 145 -2.19 3.43 -6.35
N GLU A 146 -3.29 3.40 -5.59
CA GLU A 146 -4.31 2.37 -5.75
C GLU A 146 -5.70 2.94 -5.49
N SER A 147 -6.67 2.56 -6.30
CA SER A 147 -8.08 2.86 -6.08
C SER A 147 -8.91 1.57 -6.09
N MET A 148 -9.18 1.04 -4.91
CA MET A 148 -10.07 -0.10 -4.73
C MET A 148 -11.56 0.28 -4.83
N SER A 149 -11.87 1.55 -5.08
CA SER A 149 -13.21 2.03 -5.39
C SER A 149 -13.55 1.88 -6.87
N LEU A 150 -12.60 2.21 -7.74
CA LEU A 150 -12.79 2.21 -9.20
C LEU A 150 -12.31 0.91 -9.86
N PHE A 151 -11.39 0.21 -9.23
CA PHE A 151 -10.84 -1.07 -9.71
C PHE A 151 -11.08 -2.16 -8.66
N SER A 152 -11.54 -3.34 -9.10
CA SER A 152 -11.83 -4.46 -8.20
C SER A 152 -10.72 -5.50 -8.20
N MET A 153 -10.49 -6.11 -7.05
CA MET A 153 -9.62 -7.29 -6.96
C MET A 153 -10.18 -8.50 -7.71
N ASP A 154 -11.50 -8.57 -7.91
CA ASP A 154 -12.15 -9.68 -8.60
C ASP A 154 -11.84 -9.71 -10.11
N THR A 155 -11.28 -8.61 -10.65
CA THR A 155 -10.95 -8.49 -12.08
C THR A 155 -9.45 -8.69 -12.38
N ILE A 156 -8.64 -9.02 -11.40
CA ILE A 156 -7.18 -9.21 -11.59
C ILE A 156 -6.88 -10.41 -12.47
N ILE A 157 -7.62 -11.49 -12.29
CA ILE A 157 -7.48 -12.74 -13.05
C ILE A 157 -8.88 -13.22 -13.41
N ASP A 158 -9.10 -13.49 -14.69
CA ASP A 158 -10.28 -14.21 -15.15
C ASP A 158 -9.96 -15.71 -15.14
N PRO A 159 -10.57 -16.52 -14.26
CA PRO A 159 -10.30 -17.96 -14.22
C PRO A 159 -10.62 -18.70 -15.51
N ASN A 160 -11.53 -18.15 -16.34
CA ASN A 160 -11.99 -18.78 -17.57
C ASN A 160 -10.95 -18.76 -18.72
N ILE A 161 -9.93 -17.93 -18.61
CA ILE A 161 -8.83 -17.84 -19.60
C ILE A 161 -7.56 -18.58 -19.15
N LEU A 162 -7.61 -19.22 -17.96
CA LEU A 162 -6.46 -20.02 -17.48
C LEU A 162 -6.48 -21.41 -18.10
N SER A 163 -5.27 -21.96 -18.32
CA SER A 163 -5.13 -23.36 -18.75
C SER A 163 -5.49 -24.34 -17.62
N ASP A 164 -5.93 -25.54 -17.98
CA ASP A 164 -6.24 -26.60 -17.03
C ASP A 164 -5.03 -26.98 -16.15
N ASP A 165 -3.82 -26.87 -16.67
CA ASP A 165 -2.57 -27.14 -15.93
C ASP A 165 -2.43 -26.32 -14.64
N VAL A 166 -3.05 -25.14 -14.57
CA VAL A 166 -3.06 -24.31 -13.35
C VAL A 166 -3.74 -25.04 -12.20
N PHE A 167 -4.80 -25.79 -12.49
CA PHE A 167 -5.59 -26.50 -11.48
C PHE A 167 -4.95 -27.82 -11.04
N ASP A 168 -4.10 -28.39 -11.88
CA ASP A 168 -3.33 -29.60 -11.59
C ASP A 168 -2.05 -29.31 -10.80
N ASN A 169 -1.52 -28.10 -10.87
CA ASN A 169 -0.33 -27.70 -10.13
C ASN A 169 -0.71 -26.97 -8.82
N GLU A 170 -0.33 -27.54 -7.69
CA GLU A 170 -0.65 -26.97 -6.36
C GLU A 170 -0.12 -25.53 -6.20
N GLY A 171 1.11 -25.25 -6.61
CA GLY A 171 1.72 -23.92 -6.50
C GLY A 171 1.00 -22.89 -7.34
N ALA A 172 0.63 -23.25 -8.58
CA ALA A 172 -0.13 -22.36 -9.48
C ALA A 172 -1.55 -22.11 -8.94
N ARG A 173 -2.25 -23.16 -8.53
CA ARG A 173 -3.58 -23.05 -7.93
C ARG A 173 -3.60 -22.19 -6.67
N ASN A 174 -2.57 -22.27 -5.83
CA ASN A 174 -2.45 -21.45 -4.63
C ASN A 174 -2.31 -19.96 -4.93
N CYS A 175 -1.86 -19.55 -6.13
CA CYS A 175 -1.86 -18.15 -6.56
C CYS A 175 -3.27 -17.57 -6.71
N LEU A 176 -4.29 -18.40 -6.85
CA LEU A 176 -5.70 -17.97 -6.93
C LEU A 176 -6.38 -17.86 -5.55
N MET A 177 -5.66 -18.22 -4.49
CA MET A 177 -6.22 -18.22 -3.13
C MET A 177 -6.47 -16.79 -2.65
N ASN A 178 -7.67 -16.53 -2.14
CA ASN A 178 -8.01 -15.25 -1.51
C ASN A 178 -7.15 -15.01 -0.27
N MET A 179 -6.68 -13.75 -0.09
CA MET A 179 -5.82 -13.36 1.03
C MET A 179 -6.45 -13.58 2.41
N GLY A 180 -7.77 -13.48 2.52
CA GLY A 180 -8.48 -13.81 3.77
C GLY A 180 -8.36 -15.29 4.15
N ILE A 181 -8.42 -16.18 3.16
CA ILE A 181 -8.18 -17.62 3.38
C ILE A 181 -6.71 -17.88 3.73
N THR A 182 -5.79 -17.17 3.08
CA THR A 182 -4.35 -17.24 3.44
C THR A 182 -4.13 -16.81 4.89
N ALA A 183 -4.80 -15.75 5.34
CA ALA A 183 -4.72 -15.28 6.73
C ALA A 183 -5.29 -16.33 7.73
N GLU A 184 -6.40 -16.98 7.39
CA GLU A 184 -6.95 -18.09 8.20
C GLU A 184 -5.96 -19.27 8.28
N ASN A 185 -5.34 -19.63 7.15
CA ASN A 185 -4.34 -20.71 7.12
C ASN A 185 -3.10 -20.37 7.97
N VAL A 186 -2.66 -19.11 7.95
CA VAL A 186 -1.55 -18.62 8.80
C VAL A 186 -1.95 -18.69 10.27
N ALA A 187 -3.15 -18.20 10.62
CA ALA A 187 -3.63 -18.23 12.00
C ALA A 187 -3.72 -19.67 12.52
N GLU A 188 -4.23 -20.62 11.72
CA GLU A 188 -4.32 -22.02 12.07
C GLU A 188 -2.92 -22.67 12.23
N LYS A 189 -2.03 -22.45 11.25
CA LYS A 189 -0.68 -23.01 11.23
C LYS A 189 0.16 -22.55 12.42
N PHE A 190 0.09 -21.27 12.76
CA PHE A 190 0.89 -20.67 13.84
C PHE A 190 0.13 -20.56 15.16
N LYS A 191 -1.12 -21.11 15.21
CA LYS A 191 -1.99 -21.10 16.38
C LYS A 191 -2.24 -19.70 16.96
N ILE A 192 -2.40 -18.71 16.08
CA ILE A 192 -2.71 -17.33 16.45
C ILE A 192 -4.21 -17.27 16.77
N SER A 193 -4.54 -16.98 18.00
CA SER A 193 -5.92 -16.94 18.47
C SER A 193 -6.69 -15.74 17.90
N ARG A 194 -8.00 -15.85 17.88
CA ARG A 194 -8.90 -14.73 17.56
C ARG A 194 -8.69 -13.54 18.49
N GLU A 195 -8.48 -13.79 19.76
CA GLU A 195 -8.27 -12.77 20.78
C GLU A 195 -6.99 -11.97 20.50
N GLU A 196 -5.89 -12.63 20.14
CA GLU A 196 -4.63 -11.96 19.77
C GLU A 196 -4.80 -11.06 18.55
N GLN A 197 -5.53 -11.54 17.52
CA GLN A 197 -5.83 -10.76 16.32
C GLN A 197 -6.68 -9.52 16.66
N ASP A 198 -7.74 -9.68 17.45
CA ASP A 198 -8.62 -8.59 17.85
C ASP A 198 -7.89 -7.57 18.75
N LYS A 199 -7.00 -8.04 19.64
CA LYS A 199 -6.15 -7.18 20.47
C LYS A 199 -5.22 -6.31 19.61
N LEU A 200 -4.55 -6.90 18.62
CA LEU A 200 -3.70 -6.17 17.68
C LEU A 200 -4.51 -5.12 16.91
N ALA A 201 -5.70 -5.48 16.43
CA ALA A 201 -6.58 -4.57 15.68
C ALA A 201 -7.05 -3.39 16.55
N ALA A 202 -7.44 -3.64 17.80
CA ALA A 202 -7.84 -2.58 18.74
C ALA A 202 -6.67 -1.65 19.06
N GLU A 203 -5.48 -2.19 19.33
CA GLU A 203 -4.28 -1.40 19.56
C GLU A 203 -3.88 -0.57 18.36
N SER A 204 -3.98 -1.12 17.14
CA SER A 204 -3.68 -0.44 15.89
C SER A 204 -4.59 0.79 15.70
N ASN A 205 -5.90 0.63 15.86
CA ASN A 205 -6.84 1.74 15.78
C ASN A 205 -6.58 2.81 16.85
N LYS A 206 -6.28 2.41 18.08
CA LYS A 206 -5.95 3.33 19.18
C LYS A 206 -4.67 4.14 18.88
N LYS A 207 -3.63 3.48 18.35
CA LYS A 207 -2.38 4.15 17.97
C LYS A 207 -2.61 5.12 16.81
N ALA A 208 -3.37 4.72 15.79
CA ALA A 208 -3.70 5.57 14.65
C ALA A 208 -4.53 6.78 15.06
N ALA A 209 -5.54 6.60 15.93
CA ALA A 209 -6.34 7.71 16.46
C ALA A 209 -5.49 8.71 17.25
N ALA A 210 -4.59 8.22 18.10
CA ALA A 210 -3.67 9.09 18.85
C ALA A 210 -2.72 9.84 17.90
N ALA A 211 -2.19 9.19 16.86
CA ALA A 211 -1.32 9.82 15.86
C ALA A 211 -2.06 10.91 15.08
N GLN A 212 -3.31 10.66 14.68
CA GLN A 212 -4.13 11.65 13.99
C GLN A 212 -4.48 12.85 14.90
N LYS A 213 -4.87 12.58 16.14
CA LYS A 213 -5.17 13.62 17.15
C LYS A 213 -3.96 14.52 17.45
N ASN A 214 -2.77 13.93 17.49
CA ASN A 214 -1.50 14.65 17.70
C ASN A 214 -0.92 15.25 16.40
N CYS A 215 -1.66 15.25 15.30
CA CYS A 215 -1.25 15.79 14.01
C CYS A 215 0.05 15.18 13.44
N TRP A 216 0.42 13.96 13.84
CA TRP A 216 1.64 13.33 13.33
C TRP A 216 1.55 13.03 11.84
N PHE A 217 0.37 12.66 11.35
CA PHE A 217 0.14 12.41 9.93
C PHE A 217 0.08 13.68 9.07
N ALA A 218 -0.12 14.85 9.68
CA ALA A 218 -0.19 16.13 8.95
C ALA A 218 1.12 16.50 8.24
N LYS A 219 2.25 15.91 8.68
CA LYS A 219 3.57 16.13 8.05
C LYS A 219 3.75 15.33 6.74
N GLU A 220 2.95 14.31 6.52
CA GLU A 220 3.06 13.42 5.37
C GLU A 220 1.84 13.50 4.44
N ILE A 221 0.66 13.83 4.98
CA ILE A 221 -0.56 13.97 4.18
C ILE A 221 -0.51 15.29 3.41
N THR A 222 -0.68 15.19 2.09
CA THR A 222 -0.86 16.32 1.20
C THR A 222 -2.35 16.54 0.96
N PRO A 223 -2.95 17.62 1.49
CA PRO A 223 -4.33 17.96 1.20
C PRO A 223 -4.50 18.30 -0.28
N TYR A 224 -5.60 17.87 -0.87
CA TYR A 224 -5.94 18.22 -2.24
C TYR A 224 -7.46 18.25 -2.46
N GLU A 225 -7.90 19.05 -3.45
CA GLU A 225 -9.29 19.11 -3.85
C GLU A 225 -9.62 17.97 -4.81
N THR A 226 -10.76 17.32 -4.58
CA THR A 226 -11.33 16.32 -5.48
C THR A 226 -12.83 16.44 -5.53
N ILE A 227 -13.48 15.58 -6.32
CA ILE A 227 -14.93 15.49 -6.43
C ILE A 227 -15.47 14.28 -5.69
N ILE A 228 -16.67 14.41 -5.16
CA ILE A 228 -17.46 13.30 -4.64
C ILE A 228 -18.88 13.36 -5.22
N LYS A 229 -19.43 12.19 -5.53
CA LYS A 229 -20.82 12.05 -6.01
C LYS A 229 -21.70 11.56 -4.87
N ASP A 230 -22.85 12.20 -4.70
CA ASP A 230 -23.88 11.71 -3.80
C ASP A 230 -24.67 10.53 -4.43
N LYS A 231 -25.70 10.05 -3.73
CA LYS A 231 -26.54 8.94 -4.21
C LYS A 231 -27.38 9.30 -5.43
N ASP A 232 -27.66 10.58 -5.62
CA ASP A 232 -28.47 11.12 -6.72
C ASP A 232 -27.59 11.52 -7.92
N GLY A 233 -26.28 11.35 -7.81
CA GLY A 233 -25.30 11.65 -8.86
C GLY A 233 -24.84 13.11 -8.88
N ASN A 234 -25.25 13.93 -7.90
CA ASN A 234 -24.79 15.32 -7.83
C ASN A 234 -23.31 15.35 -7.43
N VAL A 235 -22.55 16.18 -8.12
CA VAL A 235 -21.10 16.33 -7.92
C VAL A 235 -20.82 17.52 -7.02
N SER A 236 -20.03 17.32 -5.99
CA SER A 236 -19.49 18.37 -5.13
C SER A 236 -17.98 18.31 -5.02
N LYS A 237 -17.35 19.45 -4.79
CA LYS A 237 -15.92 19.55 -4.52
C LYS A 237 -15.68 19.43 -3.03
N ILE A 238 -14.66 18.66 -2.68
CA ILE A 238 -14.23 18.46 -1.28
C ILE A 238 -12.73 18.53 -1.19
N ILE A 239 -12.22 18.89 0.01
CA ILE A 239 -10.81 18.77 0.35
C ILE A 239 -10.61 17.45 1.09
N VAL A 240 -9.65 16.66 0.64
CA VAL A 240 -9.24 15.42 1.30
C VAL A 240 -7.92 15.70 2.04
N ASP A 241 -7.96 15.69 3.37
CA ASP A 241 -6.87 16.14 4.22
C ASP A 241 -6.57 15.19 5.41
N ARG A 242 -7.36 14.13 5.59
CA ARG A 242 -7.22 13.20 6.72
C ARG A 242 -7.68 11.80 6.40
N ASP A 243 -7.08 10.83 7.08
CA ASP A 243 -7.49 9.41 7.01
C ASP A 243 -8.89 9.23 7.59
N ASP A 244 -9.78 8.54 6.88
CA ASP A 244 -11.18 8.36 7.27
C ASP A 244 -11.54 6.94 7.75
N GLY A 245 -10.55 6.03 7.75
CA GLY A 245 -10.73 4.64 8.16
C GLY A 245 -10.51 4.37 9.66
N ILE A 246 -9.95 5.33 10.39
CA ILE A 246 -9.57 5.17 11.80
C ILE A 246 -10.81 5.17 12.69
N ARG A 247 -10.90 4.18 13.61
CA ARG A 247 -12.01 4.04 14.57
C ARG A 247 -11.47 4.08 15.98
N GLU A 248 -11.59 5.24 16.63
CA GLU A 248 -11.09 5.49 17.98
C GLU A 248 -11.79 4.63 19.03
N ASP A 249 -13.07 4.29 18.82
CA ASP A 249 -13.94 3.52 19.71
C ASP A 249 -13.79 1.99 19.59
N THR A 250 -12.81 1.51 18.82
CA THR A 250 -12.59 0.09 18.65
C THR A 250 -12.11 -0.57 19.94
N THR A 251 -12.84 -1.59 20.41
CA THR A 251 -12.49 -2.38 21.59
C THR A 251 -12.42 -3.87 21.24
N VAL A 252 -11.65 -4.64 22.03
CA VAL A 252 -11.54 -6.10 21.86
C VAL A 252 -12.90 -6.78 22.01
N GLU A 253 -13.72 -6.35 22.98
CA GLU A 253 -15.06 -6.88 23.23
C GLU A 253 -16.02 -6.57 22.09
N GLY A 254 -15.85 -5.43 21.43
CA GLY A 254 -16.61 -5.05 20.23
C GLY A 254 -16.23 -5.92 19.04
N LEU A 255 -14.93 -6.14 18.85
CA LEU A 255 -14.39 -6.97 17.77
C LEU A 255 -14.77 -8.45 17.95
N ALA A 256 -14.75 -8.97 19.17
CA ALA A 256 -15.09 -10.37 19.48
C ALA A 256 -16.51 -10.78 19.00
N LYS A 257 -17.43 -9.82 18.90
CA LYS A 257 -18.80 -10.03 18.42
C LYS A 257 -18.92 -10.21 16.91
N LEU A 258 -17.86 -9.86 16.15
CA LEU A 258 -17.85 -9.96 14.70
C LEU A 258 -17.68 -11.42 14.25
N LYS A 259 -18.40 -11.79 13.20
CA LYS A 259 -18.26 -13.12 12.58
C LYS A 259 -17.01 -13.17 11.69
N GLY A 260 -16.40 -14.34 11.57
CA GLY A 260 -15.37 -14.61 10.55
C GLY A 260 -15.88 -14.25 9.16
N ALA A 261 -15.05 -13.55 8.39
CA ALA A 261 -15.44 -13.02 7.08
C ALA A 261 -15.14 -13.99 5.92
N PHE A 262 -14.17 -14.88 6.08
CA PHE A 262 -13.63 -15.70 4.98
C PHE A 262 -13.88 -17.20 5.14
N LYS A 263 -13.99 -17.69 6.38
CA LYS A 263 -14.22 -19.10 6.70
C LYS A 263 -15.32 -19.21 7.76
N LYS A 264 -16.23 -20.17 7.62
CA LYS A 264 -17.23 -20.45 8.67
C LYS A 264 -16.53 -20.85 9.96
N GLY A 265 -16.77 -20.12 11.05
CA GLY A 265 -16.06 -20.33 12.31
C GLY A 265 -14.60 -19.84 12.30
N GLY A 266 -14.18 -19.11 11.27
CA GLY A 266 -12.85 -18.54 11.17
C GLY A 266 -12.58 -17.40 12.16
N SER A 267 -11.31 -17.05 12.29
CA SER A 267 -10.81 -16.03 13.22
C SER A 267 -10.63 -14.67 12.56
N VAL A 268 -10.48 -14.62 11.22
CA VAL A 268 -10.23 -13.40 10.46
C VAL A 268 -11.56 -12.71 10.14
N THR A 269 -11.69 -11.45 10.58
CA THR A 269 -12.90 -10.64 10.41
C THR A 269 -12.64 -9.43 9.52
N ALA A 270 -13.69 -8.73 9.10
CA ALA A 270 -13.56 -7.48 8.37
C ALA A 270 -12.85 -6.35 9.15
N ALA A 271 -12.69 -6.50 10.47
CA ALA A 271 -12.11 -5.47 11.32
C ALA A 271 -10.71 -5.82 11.87
N ASN A 272 -10.30 -7.09 11.80
CA ASN A 272 -8.95 -7.51 12.19
C ASN A 272 -8.08 -7.95 11.01
N SER A 273 -8.60 -7.92 9.80
CA SER A 273 -7.88 -8.32 8.57
C SER A 273 -7.09 -7.18 7.91
N SER A 274 -7.25 -5.93 8.37
CA SER A 274 -6.50 -4.79 7.82
C SER A 274 -6.33 -3.67 8.85
#